data_26959e42376edb973916bdd73b41bbb4
#
_entry.id   26959e42376edb973916bdd73b41bbb4
#
_cell.length_a   1.000
_cell.length_b   1.000
_cell.length_c   1.000
_cell.angle_alpha   90.00
_cell.angle_beta   90.00
_cell.angle_gamma   90.00
#
_symmetry.space_group_name_H-M   'P 1'
#
loop_
_entity.id
_entity.type
_entity.pdbx_description
1 polymer ?
#
loop_
_entity_poly.entity_id
_entity_poly.type
_entity_poly.pdbx_seq_one_letter_code
_entity_poly.pdbx_strand_id
1 'polypeptide(L)'
;MRKEEFLTALRAGLTGLSPEGVEKLVEFCSEMIDDRMEDGLTEEEAVAAAGSLDELIQQAKTELLPVKTANFTEKSTFGDTLRTYTAESSICGIIANCDYTADFKLLPSENGTCRVECMESEKICYSVTTENNVLHIECADRRTLFSRYKFSKAQRHATVRVYLPQGTYKSLEVETASGDIAIPAGYAFDTASLQSTSGNIACCAECSLLSIETTSGDIALKNAKCSTTELCTTSGDITLENVQSSKKTHAETASGKVQFINLETTELEINTASGKVSSENIKCTTLQIGTASGEVHLTHIKSVNTIEVDTASGKVSLEDTSSAVLHVDTISGEIDLTRAVSSNSMEIGTISSNIHLENCDSESLSFESRSGSIRIKIAE
;
A
#
# COMPACT_ATOMS: atom_id res chain seq x y z
N MET A 1 -32.56 8.26 -22.61
CA MET A 1 -32.01 8.42 -23.99
C MET A 1 -31.62 7.02 -24.47
N ARG A 2 -32.02 6.66 -25.66
CA ARG A 2 -31.73 5.35 -26.25
C ARG A 2 -30.32 5.32 -26.85
N LYS A 3 -29.77 4.12 -27.04
CA LYS A 3 -28.43 3.91 -27.61
C LYS A 3 -28.21 4.63 -28.95
N GLU A 4 -29.15 4.48 -29.89
CA GLU A 4 -29.04 5.13 -31.21
C GLU A 4 -29.06 6.67 -31.11
N GLU A 5 -29.87 7.24 -30.24
CA GLU A 5 -29.93 8.69 -29.98
C GLU A 5 -28.61 9.19 -29.41
N PHE A 6 -28.01 8.43 -28.46
CA PHE A 6 -26.74 8.75 -27.85
C PHE A 6 -25.60 8.72 -28.87
N LEU A 7 -25.49 7.65 -29.68
CA LEU A 7 -24.42 7.51 -30.67
C LEU A 7 -24.57 8.55 -31.78
N THR A 8 -25.78 8.94 -32.14
CA THR A 8 -26.04 10.00 -33.13
C THR A 8 -25.64 11.37 -32.58
N ALA A 9 -25.97 11.66 -31.32
CA ALA A 9 -25.59 12.91 -30.68
C ALA A 9 -24.09 12.99 -30.43
N LEU A 10 -23.44 11.87 -30.08
CA LEU A 10 -22.00 11.77 -29.94
C LEU A 10 -21.31 12.09 -31.29
N ARG A 11 -21.76 11.49 -32.41
CA ARG A 11 -21.25 11.77 -33.74
C ARG A 11 -21.38 13.24 -34.11
N ALA A 12 -22.53 13.83 -33.84
CA ALA A 12 -22.79 15.24 -34.12
C ALA A 12 -21.90 16.19 -33.29
N GLY A 13 -21.62 15.83 -32.04
CA GLY A 13 -20.75 16.61 -31.15
C GLY A 13 -19.26 16.56 -31.52
N LEU A 14 -18.84 15.55 -32.27
CA LEU A 14 -17.44 15.31 -32.66
C LEU A 14 -17.08 15.90 -34.04
N THR A 15 -17.89 16.79 -34.57
CA THR A 15 -17.59 17.49 -35.82
C THR A 15 -16.26 18.26 -35.74
N GLY A 16 -15.42 18.10 -36.79
CA GLY A 16 -14.08 18.71 -36.85
C GLY A 16 -12.93 17.78 -36.47
N LEU A 17 -13.23 16.55 -36.01
CA LEU A 17 -12.24 15.51 -35.82
C LEU A 17 -12.09 14.59 -37.02
N SER A 18 -11.03 13.76 -37.06
CA SER A 18 -10.83 12.82 -38.16
C SER A 18 -11.99 11.82 -38.26
N PRO A 19 -12.54 11.55 -39.47
CA PRO A 19 -13.64 10.61 -39.61
C PRO A 19 -13.36 9.22 -39.03
N GLU A 20 -12.13 8.74 -39.15
CA GLU A 20 -11.68 7.46 -38.59
C GLU A 20 -11.69 7.47 -37.06
N GLY A 21 -11.28 8.58 -36.41
CA GLY A 21 -11.33 8.72 -34.95
C GLY A 21 -12.75 8.79 -34.41
N VAL A 22 -13.65 9.46 -35.13
CA VAL A 22 -15.08 9.55 -34.79
C VAL A 22 -15.75 8.19 -34.87
N GLU A 23 -15.55 7.43 -35.95
CA GLU A 23 -16.15 6.10 -36.09
C GLU A 23 -15.65 5.11 -35.02
N LYS A 24 -14.35 5.11 -34.73
CA LYS A 24 -13.79 4.29 -33.65
C LYS A 24 -14.41 4.61 -32.30
N LEU A 25 -14.64 5.88 -31.97
CA LEU A 25 -15.26 6.29 -30.69
C LEU A 25 -16.73 5.86 -30.65
N VAL A 26 -17.44 6.00 -31.71
CA VAL A 26 -18.85 5.62 -31.83
C VAL A 26 -19.02 4.09 -31.68
N GLU A 27 -18.18 3.30 -32.38
CA GLU A 27 -18.15 1.83 -32.26
C GLU A 27 -17.85 1.39 -30.84
N PHE A 28 -16.85 1.97 -30.21
CA PHE A 28 -16.52 1.71 -28.82
C PHE A 28 -17.68 1.98 -27.85
N CYS A 29 -18.30 3.16 -27.94
CA CYS A 29 -19.44 3.47 -27.08
C CYS A 29 -20.63 2.50 -27.33
N SER A 30 -20.79 2.05 -28.59
CA SER A 30 -21.77 1.05 -28.94
C SER A 30 -21.51 -0.30 -28.27
N GLU A 31 -20.28 -0.82 -28.36
CA GLU A 31 -19.89 -2.09 -27.73
C GLU A 31 -20.02 -2.00 -26.21
N MET A 32 -19.57 -0.89 -25.60
CA MET A 32 -19.66 -0.68 -24.14
C MET A 32 -21.11 -0.66 -23.62
N ILE A 33 -22.04 -0.11 -24.39
CA ILE A 33 -23.47 -0.12 -24.04
C ILE A 33 -24.03 -1.53 -24.18
N ASP A 34 -23.65 -2.26 -25.25
CA ASP A 34 -24.10 -3.65 -25.46
C ASP A 34 -23.63 -4.59 -24.36
N ASP A 35 -22.36 -4.53 -23.98
CA ASP A 35 -21.79 -5.32 -22.88
C ASP A 35 -22.57 -5.11 -21.57
N ARG A 36 -22.92 -3.86 -21.25
CA ARG A 36 -23.72 -3.57 -20.05
C ARG A 36 -25.17 -4.05 -20.13
N MET A 37 -25.74 -4.06 -21.33
CA MET A 37 -27.06 -4.64 -21.55
C MET A 37 -27.01 -6.18 -21.41
N GLU A 38 -25.93 -6.82 -21.84
CA GLU A 38 -25.69 -8.26 -21.62
C GLU A 38 -25.49 -8.59 -20.12
N ASP A 39 -24.93 -7.67 -19.34
CA ASP A 39 -24.81 -7.75 -17.87
C ASP A 39 -26.15 -7.51 -17.15
N GLY A 40 -27.25 -7.25 -17.87
CA GLY A 40 -28.61 -7.16 -17.35
C GLY A 40 -29.14 -5.76 -17.06
N LEU A 41 -28.41 -4.70 -17.46
CA LEU A 41 -28.91 -3.32 -17.38
C LEU A 41 -29.93 -3.05 -18.53
N THR A 42 -30.92 -2.21 -18.25
CA THR A 42 -31.78 -1.69 -19.32
C THR A 42 -30.97 -0.77 -20.26
N GLU A 43 -31.42 -0.61 -21.49
CA GLU A 43 -30.77 0.26 -22.49
C GLU A 43 -30.52 1.68 -21.95
N GLU A 44 -31.50 2.24 -21.23
CA GLU A 44 -31.39 3.59 -20.66
C GLU A 44 -30.38 3.67 -19.51
N GLU A 45 -30.30 2.64 -18.67
CA GLU A 45 -29.33 2.51 -17.59
C GLU A 45 -27.91 2.28 -18.16
N ALA A 46 -27.76 1.45 -19.17
CA ALA A 46 -26.51 1.19 -19.86
C ALA A 46 -25.94 2.45 -20.53
N VAL A 47 -26.80 3.25 -21.17
CA VAL A 47 -26.44 4.54 -21.76
C VAL A 47 -26.07 5.56 -20.67
N ALA A 48 -26.84 5.65 -19.59
CA ALA A 48 -26.53 6.57 -18.49
C ALA A 48 -25.19 6.21 -17.79
N ALA A 49 -24.90 4.92 -17.69
CA ALA A 49 -23.64 4.42 -17.13
C ALA A 49 -22.44 4.61 -18.09
N ALA A 50 -22.67 4.86 -19.39
CA ALA A 50 -21.61 5.19 -20.36
C ALA A 50 -20.97 6.58 -20.12
N GLY A 51 -21.58 7.42 -19.29
CA GLY A 51 -21.10 8.75 -18.93
C GLY A 51 -21.85 9.89 -19.62
N SER A 52 -21.49 11.11 -19.22
CA SER A 52 -22.09 12.32 -19.81
C SER A 52 -21.62 12.52 -21.25
N LEU A 53 -22.58 12.72 -22.18
CA LEU A 53 -22.30 12.99 -23.57
C LEU A 53 -21.36 14.18 -23.78
N ASP A 54 -21.57 15.24 -23.00
CA ASP A 54 -20.75 16.46 -23.08
C ASP A 54 -19.31 16.21 -22.60
N GLU A 55 -19.11 15.42 -21.53
CA GLU A 55 -17.79 15.03 -21.05
C GLU A 55 -17.05 14.18 -22.07
N LEU A 56 -17.71 13.19 -22.69
CA LEU A 56 -17.13 12.35 -23.74
C LEU A 56 -16.73 13.17 -24.98
N ILE A 57 -17.57 14.12 -25.40
CA ILE A 57 -17.27 15.02 -26.50
C ILE A 57 -16.09 15.94 -26.18
N GLN A 58 -16.01 16.49 -24.98
CA GLN A 58 -14.91 17.37 -24.56
C GLN A 58 -13.59 16.60 -24.48
N GLN A 59 -13.60 15.43 -23.89
CA GLN A 59 -12.43 14.55 -23.82
C GLN A 59 -11.95 14.13 -25.20
N ALA A 60 -12.86 13.69 -26.06
CA ALA A 60 -12.53 13.31 -27.43
C ALA A 60 -11.95 14.49 -28.24
N LYS A 61 -12.47 15.70 -28.08
CA LYS A 61 -11.90 16.89 -28.68
C LYS A 61 -10.51 17.21 -28.17
N THR A 62 -10.24 17.00 -26.91
CA THR A 62 -8.92 17.22 -26.31
C THR A 62 -7.91 16.17 -26.79
N GLU A 63 -8.32 14.91 -26.90
CA GLU A 63 -7.45 13.79 -27.28
C GLU A 63 -7.23 13.66 -28.81
N LEU A 64 -8.21 14.02 -29.63
CA LEU A 64 -8.17 13.84 -31.08
C LEU A 64 -7.78 15.10 -31.89
N LEU A 65 -7.67 16.27 -31.22
CA LEU A 65 -7.11 17.45 -31.86
C LEU A 65 -5.59 17.26 -32.05
N PRO A 66 -5.03 17.56 -33.22
CA PRO A 66 -3.59 17.52 -33.43
C PRO A 66 -2.92 18.56 -32.52
N VAL A 67 -2.24 18.11 -31.48
CA VAL A 67 -1.32 18.95 -30.71
C VAL A 67 -0.30 19.49 -31.71
N LYS A 68 -0.14 20.81 -31.81
CA LYS A 68 0.94 21.44 -32.57
C LYS A 68 2.26 20.98 -31.94
N THR A 69 2.79 19.88 -32.45
CA THR A 69 4.09 19.35 -32.10
C THR A 69 5.17 20.32 -32.54
N ALA A 70 5.94 20.81 -31.60
CA ALA A 70 7.29 21.27 -31.86
C ALA A 70 8.06 20.10 -32.51
N ASN A 71 8.72 20.38 -33.62
CA ASN A 71 9.40 19.42 -34.50
C ASN A 71 10.32 18.46 -33.73
N PHE A 72 9.94 17.21 -33.63
CA PHE A 72 10.87 16.11 -33.39
C PHE A 72 10.65 15.07 -34.50
N THR A 73 11.60 15.04 -35.43
CA THR A 73 11.71 14.00 -36.46
C THR A 73 12.53 12.86 -35.86
N GLU A 74 11.87 11.83 -35.34
CA GLU A 74 12.46 10.50 -35.24
C GLU A 74 11.43 9.45 -35.64
N LYS A 75 11.80 8.62 -36.63
CA LYS A 75 11.06 7.43 -37.02
C LYS A 75 11.13 6.42 -35.90
N SER A 76 10.03 6.21 -35.13
CA SER A 76 9.93 5.12 -34.18
C SER A 76 9.55 3.83 -34.88
N THR A 77 10.41 2.86 -34.82
CA THR A 77 10.09 1.45 -35.00
C THR A 77 9.25 0.98 -33.82
N PHE A 78 8.16 0.27 -34.09
CA PHE A 78 7.27 -0.33 -33.08
C PHE A 78 8.07 -1.10 -32.03
N GLY A 79 8.14 -0.60 -30.78
CA GLY A 79 8.77 -1.26 -29.64
C GLY A 79 8.88 -0.34 -28.43
N ASP A 80 8.83 -0.93 -27.22
CA ASP A 80 9.10 -0.21 -25.99
C ASP A 80 10.52 0.36 -26.04
N THR A 81 10.67 1.65 -25.75
CA THR A 81 11.96 2.37 -25.82
C THR A 81 12.40 2.76 -24.41
N LEU A 82 13.60 2.35 -24.02
CA LEU A 82 14.23 2.83 -22.80
C LEU A 82 14.71 4.27 -23.00
N ARG A 83 14.13 5.21 -22.25
CA ARG A 83 14.60 6.58 -22.19
C ARG A 83 15.37 6.84 -20.92
N THR A 84 16.43 7.63 -21.05
CA THR A 84 17.30 8.01 -19.95
C THR A 84 17.31 9.52 -19.78
N TYR A 85 17.06 9.98 -18.57
CA TYR A 85 17.11 11.37 -18.17
C TYR A 85 18.22 11.53 -17.14
N THR A 86 18.99 12.60 -17.22
CA THR A 86 20.07 12.90 -16.27
C THR A 86 19.79 14.25 -15.63
N ALA A 87 19.77 14.31 -14.31
CA ALA A 87 19.65 15.56 -13.58
C ALA A 87 21.05 16.11 -13.28
N GLU A 88 21.29 17.37 -13.67
CA GLU A 88 22.60 18.04 -13.49
C GLU A 88 22.76 18.69 -12.11
N SER A 89 21.66 18.91 -11.38
CA SER A 89 21.65 19.55 -10.05
C SER A 89 21.64 18.55 -8.91
N SER A 90 22.09 18.97 -7.74
CA SER A 90 21.97 18.19 -6.51
C SER A 90 20.49 18.00 -6.16
N ILE A 91 20.03 16.76 -6.16
CA ILE A 91 18.66 16.40 -5.79
C ILE A 91 18.56 16.35 -4.26
N CYS A 92 17.51 16.94 -3.70
CA CYS A 92 17.20 16.86 -2.27
C CYS A 92 15.89 16.10 -1.98
N GLY A 93 15.05 15.84 -2.99
CA GLY A 93 13.80 15.10 -2.87
C GLY A 93 13.36 14.51 -4.18
N ILE A 94 12.44 13.55 -4.12
CA ILE A 94 11.84 12.87 -5.28
C ILE A 94 10.33 12.85 -5.10
N ILE A 95 9.60 13.21 -6.16
CA ILE A 95 8.16 13.04 -6.31
C ILE A 95 7.94 12.26 -7.60
N ALA A 96 7.46 11.03 -7.49
CA ALA A 96 7.21 10.15 -8.62
C ALA A 96 5.73 9.74 -8.63
N ASN A 97 4.99 10.29 -9.56
CA ASN A 97 3.63 9.86 -9.87
C ASN A 97 3.70 8.93 -11.09
N CYS A 98 3.69 7.64 -10.80
CA CYS A 98 3.76 6.58 -11.80
C CYS A 98 2.35 6.05 -12.11
N ASP A 99 1.40 6.97 -12.37
CA ASP A 99 0.03 6.63 -12.77
C ASP A 99 0.03 5.43 -13.69
N TYR A 100 -0.47 4.31 -13.30
CA TYR A 100 -0.65 3.10 -14.03
C TYR A 100 0.10 1.89 -13.41
N THR A 101 0.71 1.05 -14.16
CA THR A 101 1.27 -0.26 -13.78
C THR A 101 2.80 -0.24 -13.73
N ALA A 102 3.39 0.92 -13.44
CA ALA A 102 4.85 1.03 -13.44
C ALA A 102 5.45 0.65 -12.09
N ASP A 103 6.35 -0.31 -12.10
CA ASP A 103 7.22 -0.55 -10.96
C ASP A 103 8.15 0.64 -10.74
N PHE A 104 8.30 1.06 -9.50
CA PHE A 104 9.28 2.06 -9.10
C PHE A 104 10.46 1.40 -8.37
N LYS A 105 11.67 1.64 -8.84
CA LYS A 105 12.89 1.11 -8.22
C LYS A 105 13.91 2.20 -8.00
N LEU A 106 14.26 2.44 -6.74
CA LEU A 106 15.40 3.27 -6.39
C LEU A 106 16.68 2.41 -6.42
N LEU A 107 17.73 2.88 -7.07
CA LEU A 107 18.97 2.15 -7.28
C LEU A 107 20.18 3.04 -6.96
N PRO A 108 21.29 2.48 -6.46
CA PRO A 108 22.49 3.26 -6.20
C PRO A 108 23.13 3.76 -7.51
N SER A 109 23.52 5.04 -7.52
CA SER A 109 24.27 5.61 -8.61
C SER A 109 25.78 5.32 -8.44
N GLU A 110 26.40 4.74 -9.45
CA GLU A 110 27.82 4.39 -9.43
C GLU A 110 28.74 5.61 -9.63
N ASN A 111 28.25 6.64 -10.32
CA ASN A 111 29.03 7.81 -10.72
C ASN A 111 28.67 9.11 -9.97
N GLY A 112 27.82 9.00 -8.94
CA GLY A 112 27.41 10.15 -8.12
C GLY A 112 26.44 11.12 -8.78
N THR A 113 25.87 10.77 -9.96
CA THR A 113 24.88 11.58 -10.66
C THR A 113 23.48 10.98 -10.53
N CYS A 114 22.45 11.81 -10.55
CA CYS A 114 21.07 11.35 -10.62
C CYS A 114 20.70 11.00 -12.06
N ARG A 115 20.15 9.81 -12.27
CA ARG A 115 19.68 9.33 -13.57
C ARG A 115 18.37 8.61 -13.41
N VAL A 116 17.44 8.85 -14.32
CA VAL A 116 16.14 8.18 -14.40
C VAL A 116 16.06 7.40 -15.69
N GLU A 117 15.68 6.14 -15.61
CA GLU A 117 15.40 5.28 -16.75
C GLU A 117 13.93 4.89 -16.76
N CYS A 118 13.21 5.25 -17.81
CA CYS A 118 11.81 4.92 -18.01
C CYS A 118 11.62 4.08 -19.27
N MET A 119 10.80 3.02 -19.17
CA MET A 119 10.33 2.30 -20.35
C MET A 119 9.15 3.04 -20.96
N GLU A 120 9.33 3.65 -22.11
CA GLU A 120 8.30 4.41 -22.82
C GLU A 120 7.74 3.63 -24.03
N SER A 121 6.48 3.87 -24.33
CA SER A 121 5.81 3.37 -25.53
C SER A 121 5.08 4.53 -26.22
N GLU A 122 4.45 4.29 -27.38
CA GLU A 122 3.60 5.30 -28.02
C GLU A 122 2.47 5.81 -27.12
N LYS A 123 2.09 5.04 -26.13
CA LYS A 123 0.94 5.27 -25.26
C LYS A 123 1.32 5.73 -23.85
N ILE A 124 2.53 5.45 -23.41
CA ILE A 124 3.03 5.78 -22.07
C ILE A 124 4.34 6.53 -22.25
N CYS A 125 4.39 7.76 -21.78
CA CYS A 125 5.61 8.56 -21.75
C CYS A 125 5.76 9.23 -20.39
N TYR A 126 6.97 9.59 -20.04
CA TYR A 126 7.27 10.22 -18.76
C TYR A 126 7.78 11.64 -18.98
N SER A 127 7.36 12.55 -18.12
CA SER A 127 7.96 13.86 -17.94
C SER A 127 8.88 13.79 -16.74
N VAL A 128 10.16 14.05 -16.95
CA VAL A 128 11.17 14.07 -15.87
C VAL A 128 11.75 15.47 -15.81
N THR A 129 11.45 16.19 -14.73
CA THR A 129 11.90 17.59 -14.52
C THR A 129 12.54 17.72 -13.14
N THR A 130 13.31 18.77 -12.96
CA THR A 130 13.88 19.11 -11.66
C THR A 130 13.51 20.55 -11.31
N GLU A 131 12.78 20.72 -10.23
CA GLU A 131 12.34 22.02 -9.73
C GLU A 131 12.74 22.16 -8.25
N ASN A 132 13.39 23.24 -7.88
CA ASN A 132 13.86 23.49 -6.50
C ASN A 132 14.67 22.32 -5.89
N ASN A 133 15.48 21.64 -6.69
CA ASN A 133 16.24 20.44 -6.34
C ASN A 133 15.36 19.21 -6.01
N VAL A 134 14.09 19.22 -6.36
CA VAL A 134 13.19 18.05 -6.29
C VAL A 134 13.06 17.47 -7.69
N LEU A 135 13.28 16.18 -7.80
CA LEU A 135 13.08 15.41 -9.03
C LEU A 135 11.59 15.05 -9.15
N HIS A 136 10.95 15.54 -10.18
CA HIS A 136 9.57 15.23 -10.53
C HIS A 136 9.53 14.23 -11.67
N ILE A 137 8.83 13.13 -11.47
CA ILE A 137 8.62 12.08 -12.47
C ILE A 137 7.11 11.90 -12.60
N GLU A 138 6.56 12.26 -13.74
CA GLU A 138 5.13 12.16 -14.02
C GLU A 138 4.88 11.26 -15.23
N CYS A 139 4.01 10.29 -15.08
CA CYS A 139 3.55 9.45 -16.18
C CYS A 139 2.45 10.19 -16.97
N ALA A 140 2.65 10.38 -18.25
CA ALA A 140 1.63 10.86 -19.17
C ALA A 140 1.05 9.67 -19.95
N ASP A 141 -0.14 9.24 -19.58
CA ASP A 141 -0.88 8.21 -20.29
C ASP A 141 -1.55 8.82 -21.54
N ARG A 142 -0.97 8.56 -22.70
CA ARG A 142 -1.50 8.98 -24.01
C ARG A 142 -2.45 7.96 -24.63
N ARG A 143 -2.88 6.95 -23.88
CA ARG A 143 -3.83 5.99 -24.39
C ARG A 143 -5.16 6.68 -24.66
N THR A 144 -5.73 6.41 -25.84
CA THR A 144 -7.11 6.83 -26.14
C THR A 144 -8.07 6.10 -25.21
N LEU A 145 -9.24 6.67 -24.97
CA LEU A 145 -10.33 6.03 -24.20
C LEU A 145 -10.55 4.56 -24.59
N PHE A 146 -10.39 4.24 -25.88
CA PHE A 146 -10.49 2.88 -26.43
C PHE A 146 -9.41 1.91 -25.96
N SER A 147 -8.17 2.39 -25.80
CA SER A 147 -7.06 1.51 -25.43
C SER A 147 -7.01 1.26 -23.91
N ARG A 148 -7.67 2.09 -23.11
CA ARG A 148 -7.79 1.90 -21.66
C ARG A 148 -8.68 0.70 -21.31
N TYR A 149 -9.71 0.42 -22.12
CA TYR A 149 -10.66 -0.68 -21.90
C TYR A 149 -10.25 -2.02 -22.55
N LYS A 150 -9.39 -2.04 -23.53
CA LYS A 150 -8.83 -3.29 -24.04
C LYS A 150 -7.74 -3.79 -23.09
N PHE A 151 -8.15 -4.56 -22.10
CA PHE A 151 -7.23 -5.34 -21.24
C PHE A 151 -6.45 -6.34 -22.12
N SER A 152 -5.34 -5.93 -22.64
CA SER A 152 -4.37 -6.85 -23.21
C SER A 152 -3.64 -7.54 -22.06
N LYS A 153 -3.84 -8.85 -21.88
CA LYS A 153 -3.10 -9.73 -20.94
C LYS A 153 -1.58 -9.75 -21.13
N ALA A 154 -1.05 -8.95 -22.03
CA ALA A 154 0.38 -8.89 -22.37
C ALA A 154 1.00 -7.51 -22.10
N GLN A 155 0.46 -6.75 -21.15
CA GLN A 155 1.13 -5.50 -20.76
C GLN A 155 2.34 -5.84 -19.89
N ARG A 156 3.54 -5.73 -20.46
CA ARG A 156 4.79 -5.74 -19.69
C ARG A 156 4.71 -4.56 -18.73
N HIS A 157 4.97 -4.83 -17.43
CA HIS A 157 5.03 -3.79 -16.42
C HIS A 157 6.07 -2.75 -16.87
N ALA A 158 5.62 -1.52 -17.03
CA ALA A 158 6.55 -0.41 -17.20
C ALA A 158 7.42 -0.33 -15.94
N THR A 159 8.66 0.08 -16.07
CA THR A 159 9.55 0.22 -14.90
C THR A 159 10.20 1.59 -14.93
N VAL A 160 10.08 2.32 -13.84
CA VAL A 160 10.80 3.55 -13.56
C VAL A 160 11.97 3.21 -12.64
N ARG A 161 13.21 3.40 -13.10
CA ARG A 161 14.43 3.21 -12.32
C ARG A 161 15.06 4.54 -12.06
N VAL A 162 15.18 4.89 -10.77
CA VAL A 162 15.85 6.11 -10.35
C VAL A 162 17.21 5.72 -9.76
N TYR A 163 18.27 6.07 -10.42
CA TYR A 163 19.64 5.92 -9.92
C TYR A 163 20.01 7.19 -9.15
N LEU A 164 20.28 7.06 -7.87
CA LEU A 164 20.57 8.17 -6.99
C LEU A 164 21.80 7.85 -6.13
N PRO A 165 22.72 8.79 -5.85
CA PRO A 165 23.77 8.58 -4.87
C PRO A 165 23.19 8.16 -3.53
N GLN A 166 23.79 7.19 -2.85
CA GLN A 166 23.40 6.85 -1.49
C GLN A 166 23.68 8.03 -0.56
N GLY A 167 22.76 8.31 0.37
CA GLY A 167 22.88 9.46 1.26
C GLY A 167 21.56 9.90 1.87
N THR A 168 21.55 11.14 2.37
CA THR A 168 20.39 11.73 3.05
C THR A 168 19.66 12.70 2.15
N TYR A 169 18.35 12.57 2.11
CA TYR A 169 17.40 13.34 1.30
C TYR A 169 16.26 13.88 2.17
N LYS A 170 15.61 14.95 1.75
CA LYS A 170 14.48 15.53 2.48
C LYS A 170 13.22 14.69 2.31
N SER A 171 12.88 14.34 1.07
CA SER A 171 11.60 13.69 0.81
C SER A 171 11.68 12.64 -0.29
N LEU A 172 10.88 11.61 -0.12
CA LEU A 172 10.56 10.62 -1.14
C LEU A 172 9.03 10.45 -1.17
N GLU A 173 8.42 10.75 -2.30
CA GLU A 173 6.99 10.52 -2.53
C GLU A 173 6.85 9.69 -3.80
N VAL A 174 6.23 8.53 -3.68
CA VAL A 174 6.03 7.61 -4.80
C VAL A 174 4.59 7.12 -4.79
N GLU A 175 3.89 7.35 -5.89
CA GLU A 175 2.54 6.87 -6.10
C GLU A 175 2.46 6.04 -7.37
N THR A 176 1.82 4.87 -7.30
CA THR A 176 1.54 4.00 -8.44
C THR A 176 0.20 3.30 -8.29
N ALA A 177 -0.46 2.93 -9.38
CA ALA A 177 -1.73 2.20 -9.29
C ALA A 177 -1.52 0.70 -9.06
N SER A 178 -0.60 0.05 -9.76
CA SER A 178 -0.43 -1.41 -9.68
C SER A 178 1.03 -1.89 -9.68
N GLY A 179 1.97 -0.97 -9.77
CA GLY A 179 3.39 -1.29 -9.77
C GLY A 179 3.95 -1.56 -8.39
N ASP A 180 4.96 -2.38 -8.30
CA ASP A 180 5.72 -2.59 -7.08
C ASP A 180 6.65 -1.41 -6.80
N ILE A 181 6.83 -1.07 -5.51
CA ILE A 181 7.77 -0.03 -5.08
C ILE A 181 8.91 -0.69 -4.30
N ALA A 182 10.14 -0.46 -4.72
CA ALA A 182 11.33 -1.02 -4.07
C ALA A 182 12.36 0.06 -3.72
N ILE A 183 12.57 0.27 -2.42
CA ILE A 183 13.54 1.21 -1.87
C ILE A 183 14.60 0.43 -1.09
N PRO A 184 15.84 0.33 -1.60
CA PRO A 184 16.91 -0.42 -0.95
C PRO A 184 17.54 0.34 0.23
N ALA A 185 18.37 -0.34 0.98
CA ALA A 185 19.18 0.26 2.04
C ALA A 185 20.23 1.24 1.50
N GLY A 186 20.72 2.12 2.37
CA GLY A 186 21.74 3.12 2.05
C GLY A 186 21.19 4.51 1.73
N TYR A 187 19.89 4.70 1.86
CA TYR A 187 19.20 5.96 1.76
C TYR A 187 18.57 6.34 3.08
N ALA A 188 18.58 7.64 3.39
CA ALA A 188 17.87 8.22 4.52
C ALA A 188 16.99 9.38 4.03
N PHE A 189 15.76 9.45 4.52
CA PHE A 189 14.78 10.48 4.18
C PHE A 189 14.23 11.13 5.45
N ASP A 190 14.04 12.47 5.44
CA ASP A 190 13.27 13.10 6.51
C ASP A 190 11.81 12.61 6.46
N THR A 191 11.24 12.55 5.26
CA THR A 191 9.89 12.01 5.03
C THR A 191 9.87 11.06 3.83
N ALA A 192 9.21 9.92 3.97
CA ALA A 192 8.94 9.03 2.86
C ALA A 192 7.46 8.62 2.85
N SER A 193 6.79 8.81 1.72
CA SER A 193 5.41 8.40 1.45
C SER A 193 5.38 7.49 0.23
N LEU A 194 4.97 6.23 0.43
CA LEU A 194 4.96 5.22 -0.61
C LEU A 194 3.53 4.68 -0.75
N GLN A 195 2.92 4.85 -1.91
CA GLN A 195 1.52 4.49 -2.12
C GLN A 195 1.35 3.63 -3.38
N SER A 196 0.57 2.57 -3.25
CA SER A 196 0.15 1.74 -4.38
C SER A 196 -1.28 1.25 -4.18
N THR A 197 -2.07 1.07 -5.25
CA THR A 197 -3.37 0.42 -5.10
C THR A 197 -3.23 -1.10 -5.02
N SER A 198 -2.39 -1.73 -5.85
CA SER A 198 -2.29 -3.19 -5.92
C SER A 198 -0.87 -3.76 -5.90
N GLY A 199 0.15 -2.91 -5.96
CA GLY A 199 1.54 -3.33 -5.94
C GLY A 199 2.08 -3.57 -4.54
N ASN A 200 3.10 -4.41 -4.45
CA ASN A 200 3.83 -4.65 -3.22
C ASN A 200 4.83 -3.52 -2.95
N ILE A 201 5.02 -3.19 -1.68
CA ILE A 201 5.94 -2.13 -1.28
C ILE A 201 7.01 -2.69 -0.36
N ALA A 202 8.26 -2.66 -0.82
CA ALA A 202 9.43 -3.07 -0.04
C ALA A 202 10.34 -1.87 0.25
N CYS A 203 10.59 -1.59 1.53
CA CYS A 203 11.43 -0.49 1.97
C CYS A 203 12.51 -0.98 2.95
N CYS A 204 13.76 -0.54 2.71
CA CYS A 204 14.90 -0.77 3.60
C CYS A 204 15.61 0.56 3.97
N ALA A 205 15.01 1.71 3.69
CA ALA A 205 15.59 3.01 3.95
C ALA A 205 15.43 3.43 5.42
N GLU A 206 16.27 4.37 5.85
CA GLU A 206 16.10 5.07 7.12
C GLU A 206 15.17 6.28 6.91
N CYS A 207 14.19 6.50 7.82
CA CYS A 207 13.23 7.60 7.67
C CYS A 207 12.91 8.26 9.01
N SER A 208 12.79 9.60 9.05
CA SER A 208 12.20 10.21 10.25
C SER A 208 10.69 9.94 10.29
N LEU A 209 10.00 10.11 9.19
CA LEU A 209 8.59 9.77 9.03
C LEU A 209 8.42 8.86 7.81
N LEU A 210 7.92 7.66 8.02
CA LEU A 210 7.62 6.70 6.96
C LEU A 210 6.13 6.40 6.95
N SER A 211 5.47 6.64 5.82
CA SER A 211 4.09 6.23 5.55
C SER A 211 4.07 5.30 4.33
N ILE A 212 3.49 4.12 4.49
CA ILE A 212 3.31 3.14 3.41
C ILE A 212 1.85 2.74 3.35
N GLU A 213 1.23 2.90 2.20
CA GLU A 213 -0.17 2.57 1.99
C GLU A 213 -0.37 1.76 0.71
N THR A 214 -1.13 0.69 0.81
CA THR A 214 -1.58 -0.07 -0.36
C THR A 214 -2.98 -0.64 -0.11
N THR A 215 -3.76 -0.94 -1.17
CA THR A 215 -5.07 -1.57 -0.97
C THR A 215 -4.95 -3.10 -0.95
N SER A 216 -4.21 -3.67 -1.88
CA SER A 216 -4.14 -5.14 -2.03
C SER A 216 -2.71 -5.72 -2.03
N GLY A 217 -1.71 -4.88 -2.01
CA GLY A 217 -0.32 -5.30 -2.01
C GLY A 217 0.21 -5.61 -0.61
N ASP A 218 1.31 -6.35 -0.56
CA ASP A 218 2.03 -6.63 0.67
C ASP A 218 3.00 -5.49 1.00
N ILE A 219 3.18 -5.23 2.30
CA ILE A 219 4.13 -4.26 2.82
C ILE A 219 5.27 -4.99 3.53
N ALA A 220 6.50 -4.76 3.09
CA ALA A 220 7.71 -5.32 3.70
C ALA A 220 8.69 -4.21 4.10
N LEU A 221 8.92 -4.05 5.40
CA LEU A 221 9.92 -3.13 5.94
C LEU A 221 11.05 -3.95 6.58
N LYS A 222 12.27 -3.83 6.05
CA LYS A 222 13.40 -4.64 6.52
C LYS A 222 14.64 -3.82 6.80
N ASN A 223 15.31 -4.14 7.92
CA ASN A 223 16.57 -3.51 8.33
C ASN A 223 16.52 -1.98 8.32
N ALA A 224 15.37 -1.41 8.68
CA ALA A 224 15.09 0.02 8.61
C ALA A 224 15.19 0.68 9.99
N LYS A 225 15.52 1.98 9.98
CA LYS A 225 15.48 2.82 11.18
C LYS A 225 14.56 4.00 10.92
N CYS A 226 13.53 4.14 11.76
CA CYS A 226 12.54 5.20 11.61
C CYS A 226 12.32 5.94 12.94
N SER A 227 11.73 7.12 12.92
CA SER A 227 11.18 7.71 14.14
C SER A 227 9.71 7.33 14.28
N THR A 228 8.94 7.51 13.22
CA THR A 228 7.52 7.14 13.17
C THR A 228 7.27 6.33 11.90
N THR A 229 6.54 5.25 12.04
CA THR A 229 6.20 4.34 10.94
C THR A 229 4.71 4.09 10.93
N GLU A 230 4.06 4.31 9.79
CA GLU A 230 2.65 4.08 9.55
C GLU A 230 2.50 3.17 8.33
N LEU A 231 1.85 2.02 8.51
CA LEU A 231 1.74 0.97 7.51
C LEU A 231 0.29 0.53 7.39
N CYS A 232 -0.33 0.79 6.25
CA CYS A 232 -1.75 0.51 6.04
C CYS A 232 -1.97 -0.30 4.77
N THR A 233 -2.72 -1.38 4.88
CA THR A 233 -3.21 -2.14 3.72
C THR A 233 -4.62 -2.66 3.99
N THR A 234 -5.41 -2.90 2.96
CA THR A 234 -6.74 -3.52 3.17
C THR A 234 -6.66 -5.04 3.16
N SER A 235 -5.93 -5.63 2.23
CA SER A 235 -5.92 -7.10 2.05
C SER A 235 -4.53 -7.72 2.03
N GLY A 236 -3.49 -6.94 1.99
CA GLY A 236 -2.11 -7.41 1.94
C GLY A 236 -1.53 -7.77 3.32
N ASP A 237 -0.46 -8.51 3.32
CA ASP A 237 0.31 -8.82 4.52
C ASP A 237 1.26 -7.66 4.89
N ILE A 238 1.47 -7.43 6.20
CA ILE A 238 2.44 -6.46 6.71
C ILE A 238 3.55 -7.23 7.42
N THR A 239 4.78 -7.08 6.94
CA THR A 239 5.95 -7.73 7.52
C THR A 239 7.02 -6.73 7.89
N LEU A 240 7.42 -6.71 9.17
CA LEU A 240 8.58 -5.96 9.67
C LEU A 240 9.65 -6.93 10.15
N GLU A 241 10.88 -6.71 9.71
CA GLU A 241 12.02 -7.54 10.08
C GLU A 241 13.25 -6.69 10.39
N ASN A 242 13.79 -6.81 11.62
CA ASN A 242 14.95 -6.05 12.10
C ASN A 242 14.74 -4.53 12.00
N VAL A 243 13.65 -4.00 12.54
CA VAL A 243 13.27 -2.59 12.46
C VAL A 243 13.46 -1.91 13.81
N GLN A 244 13.99 -0.69 13.78
CA GLN A 244 14.09 0.19 14.93
C GLN A 244 13.24 1.45 14.69
N SER A 245 12.29 1.73 15.58
CA SER A 245 11.47 2.94 15.55
C SER A 245 11.61 3.68 16.88
N SER A 246 12.02 4.92 16.85
CA SER A 246 12.30 5.64 18.09
C SER A 246 11.06 6.21 18.79
N LYS A 247 9.91 6.25 18.12
CA LYS A 247 8.65 6.77 18.66
C LYS A 247 7.51 5.78 18.49
N LYS A 248 6.90 5.73 17.32
CA LYS A 248 5.68 4.96 17.08
C LYS A 248 5.81 4.08 15.84
N THR A 249 5.30 2.86 15.96
CA THR A 249 5.00 1.98 14.83
C THR A 249 3.51 1.64 14.87
N HIS A 250 2.80 2.00 13.81
CA HIS A 250 1.40 1.67 13.60
C HIS A 250 1.24 0.78 12.38
N ALA A 251 0.49 -0.31 12.51
CA ALA A 251 0.21 -1.22 11.42
C ALA A 251 -1.27 -1.59 11.39
N GLU A 252 -1.91 -1.38 10.25
CA GLU A 252 -3.33 -1.65 10.05
C GLU A 252 -3.58 -2.48 8.79
N THR A 253 -4.38 -3.54 8.92
CA THR A 253 -4.88 -4.31 7.78
C THR A 253 -6.28 -4.84 8.06
N ALA A 254 -7.15 -4.93 7.06
CA ALA A 254 -8.47 -5.53 7.31
C ALA A 254 -8.41 -7.06 7.33
N SER A 255 -7.64 -7.70 6.45
CA SER A 255 -7.63 -9.17 6.34
C SER A 255 -6.26 -9.83 6.14
N GLY A 256 -5.21 -9.05 5.98
CA GLY A 256 -3.85 -9.56 5.83
C GLY A 256 -3.21 -9.99 7.15
N LYS A 257 -2.17 -10.79 7.05
CA LYS A 257 -1.35 -11.19 8.19
C LYS A 257 -0.42 -10.05 8.60
N VAL A 258 -0.28 -9.83 9.91
CA VAL A 258 0.72 -8.91 10.46
C VAL A 258 1.82 -9.72 11.14
N GLN A 259 3.07 -9.56 10.69
CA GLN A 259 4.21 -10.27 11.23
C GLN A 259 5.37 -9.33 11.56
N PHE A 260 5.79 -9.33 12.83
CA PHE A 260 6.93 -8.54 13.28
C PHE A 260 7.99 -9.44 13.89
N ILE A 261 9.23 -9.25 13.46
CA ILE A 261 10.39 -10.01 13.93
C ILE A 261 11.51 -9.03 14.26
N ASN A 262 12.00 -9.05 15.51
CA ASN A 262 13.08 -8.17 15.98
C ASN A 262 12.73 -6.67 15.80
N LEU A 263 11.64 -6.23 16.42
CA LEU A 263 11.23 -4.81 16.40
C LEU A 263 11.56 -4.15 17.75
N GLU A 264 12.16 -2.97 17.69
CA GLU A 264 12.33 -2.09 18.84
C GLU A 264 11.63 -0.75 18.56
N THR A 265 10.68 -0.37 19.44
CA THR A 265 9.88 0.86 19.29
C THR A 265 9.45 1.40 20.65
N THR A 266 9.02 2.66 20.74
CA THR A 266 8.40 3.16 21.97
C THR A 266 6.95 2.73 22.04
N GLU A 267 6.17 3.00 21.01
CA GLU A 267 4.75 2.63 20.92
C GLU A 267 4.54 1.69 19.75
N LEU A 268 3.89 0.57 20.00
CA LEU A 268 3.47 -0.37 18.96
C LEU A 268 1.95 -0.53 19.01
N GLU A 269 1.31 -0.20 17.89
CA GLU A 269 -0.13 -0.35 17.71
C GLU A 269 -0.40 -1.19 16.47
N ILE A 270 -1.20 -2.25 16.64
CA ILE A 270 -1.56 -3.18 15.57
C ILE A 270 -3.07 -3.33 15.54
N ASN A 271 -3.68 -3.04 14.40
CA ASN A 271 -5.11 -3.18 14.20
C ASN A 271 -5.41 -4.08 13.00
N THR A 272 -6.27 -5.07 13.19
CA THR A 272 -6.76 -5.91 12.10
C THR A 272 -8.20 -6.36 12.31
N ALA A 273 -8.97 -6.53 11.25
CA ALA A 273 -10.32 -7.06 11.42
C ALA A 273 -10.31 -8.60 11.49
N SER A 274 -9.56 -9.29 10.62
CA SER A 274 -9.54 -10.76 10.59
C SER A 274 -8.15 -11.37 10.33
N GLY A 275 -7.13 -10.56 10.22
CA GLY A 275 -5.76 -11.02 9.99
C GLY A 275 -5.12 -11.65 11.22
N LYS A 276 -4.23 -12.61 11.00
CA LYS A 276 -3.41 -13.17 12.07
C LYS A 276 -2.28 -12.20 12.44
N VAL A 277 -2.13 -11.92 13.74
CA VAL A 277 -1.00 -11.16 14.27
C VAL A 277 0.01 -12.13 14.86
N SER A 278 1.27 -12.07 14.41
CA SER A 278 2.38 -12.83 14.99
C SER A 278 3.59 -11.94 15.20
N SER A 279 4.10 -11.91 16.42
CA SER A 279 5.26 -11.07 16.76
C SER A 279 6.28 -11.86 17.57
N GLU A 280 7.54 -11.67 17.24
CA GLU A 280 8.67 -12.34 17.90
C GLU A 280 9.80 -11.34 18.20
N ASN A 281 10.33 -11.38 19.41
CA ASN A 281 11.43 -10.52 19.87
C ASN A 281 11.12 -9.03 19.77
N ILE A 282 10.05 -8.58 20.41
CA ILE A 282 9.64 -7.17 20.44
C ILE A 282 10.10 -6.51 21.74
N LYS A 283 10.67 -5.31 21.59
CA LYS A 283 10.95 -4.40 22.72
C LYS A 283 10.20 -3.10 22.52
N CYS A 284 9.36 -2.74 23.49
CA CYS A 284 8.58 -1.51 23.43
C CYS A 284 8.35 -0.91 24.82
N THR A 285 7.73 0.26 24.87
CA THR A 285 7.19 0.83 26.11
C THR A 285 5.73 0.46 26.25
N THR A 286 4.96 0.54 25.15
CA THR A 286 3.56 0.12 25.10
C THR A 286 3.30 -0.70 23.86
N LEU A 287 2.49 -1.76 24.01
CA LEU A 287 1.99 -2.60 22.93
C LEU A 287 0.46 -2.64 23.02
N GLN A 288 -0.21 -2.27 21.94
CA GLN A 288 -1.66 -2.40 21.78
C GLN A 288 -1.99 -3.21 20.54
N ILE A 289 -2.83 -4.22 20.68
CA ILE A 289 -3.30 -5.06 19.58
C ILE A 289 -4.81 -5.15 19.62
N GLY A 290 -5.48 -4.67 18.59
CA GLY A 290 -6.91 -4.80 18.37
C GLY A 290 -7.23 -5.72 17.20
N THR A 291 -8.08 -6.73 17.41
CA THR A 291 -8.58 -7.57 16.30
C THR A 291 -10.03 -7.99 16.53
N ALA A 292 -10.81 -8.11 15.45
CA ALA A 292 -12.18 -8.62 15.61
C ALA A 292 -12.21 -10.16 15.62
N SER A 293 -11.44 -10.84 14.75
CA SER A 293 -11.45 -12.31 14.66
C SER A 293 -10.09 -12.96 14.36
N GLY A 294 -9.02 -12.19 14.32
CA GLY A 294 -7.67 -12.68 14.08
C GLY A 294 -7.06 -13.40 15.27
N GLU A 295 -6.26 -14.42 15.03
CA GLU A 295 -5.41 -15.01 16.05
C GLU A 295 -4.26 -14.07 16.40
N VAL A 296 -3.95 -13.94 17.71
CA VAL A 296 -2.79 -13.20 18.20
C VAL A 296 -1.79 -14.16 18.82
N HIS A 297 -0.58 -14.18 18.28
CA HIS A 297 0.52 -15.01 18.78
C HIS A 297 1.77 -14.16 19.01
N LEU A 298 2.13 -13.97 20.28
CA LEU A 298 3.26 -13.13 20.68
C LEU A 298 4.29 -13.98 21.44
N THR A 299 5.55 -13.87 21.04
CA THR A 299 6.65 -14.61 21.65
C THR A 299 7.82 -13.68 21.97
N HIS A 300 8.40 -13.79 23.16
CA HIS A 300 9.54 -12.99 23.61
C HIS A 300 9.28 -11.47 23.55
N ILE A 301 8.16 -11.03 24.12
CA ILE A 301 7.79 -9.62 24.15
C ILE A 301 8.26 -8.97 25.48
N LYS A 302 8.94 -7.83 25.36
CA LYS A 302 9.33 -7.01 26.51
C LYS A 302 8.76 -5.60 26.38
N SER A 303 7.75 -5.31 27.17
CA SER A 303 7.17 -3.97 27.32
C SER A 303 7.56 -3.36 28.65
N VAL A 304 7.90 -2.08 28.67
CA VAL A 304 8.21 -1.38 29.91
C VAL A 304 6.94 -1.11 30.71
N ASN A 305 5.87 -0.68 30.05
CA ASN A 305 4.62 -0.29 30.70
C ASN A 305 3.51 -1.32 30.45
N THR A 306 2.91 -1.32 29.28
CA THR A 306 1.65 -2.03 29.05
C THR A 306 1.74 -2.96 27.84
N ILE A 307 1.16 -4.15 27.98
CA ILE A 307 0.73 -5.01 26.87
C ILE A 307 -0.78 -5.11 26.97
N GLU A 308 -1.49 -4.68 25.94
CA GLU A 308 -2.95 -4.72 25.82
C GLU A 308 -3.32 -5.47 24.54
N VAL A 309 -4.15 -6.50 24.67
CA VAL A 309 -4.61 -7.34 23.57
C VAL A 309 -6.11 -7.54 23.66
N ASP A 310 -6.83 -6.94 22.71
CA ASP A 310 -8.27 -7.02 22.63
C ASP A 310 -8.71 -7.79 21.38
N THR A 311 -9.55 -8.80 21.54
CA THR A 311 -10.13 -9.53 20.42
C THR A 311 -11.59 -9.90 20.67
N ALA A 312 -12.40 -9.95 19.62
CA ALA A 312 -13.77 -10.44 19.82
C ALA A 312 -13.84 -11.98 19.77
N SER A 313 -13.10 -12.65 18.87
CA SER A 313 -13.21 -14.10 18.72
C SER A 313 -11.90 -14.85 18.42
N GLY A 314 -10.80 -14.15 18.30
CA GLY A 314 -9.50 -14.75 18.01
C GLY A 314 -8.86 -15.43 19.23
N LYS A 315 -8.13 -16.49 19.00
CA LYS A 315 -7.27 -17.08 20.03
C LYS A 315 -6.11 -16.13 20.35
N VAL A 316 -5.83 -15.92 21.64
CA VAL A 316 -4.67 -15.17 22.13
C VAL A 316 -3.67 -16.12 22.76
N SER A 317 -2.44 -16.11 22.27
CA SER A 317 -1.34 -16.92 22.79
C SER A 317 -0.13 -16.03 23.06
N LEU A 318 0.26 -15.88 24.31
CA LEU A 318 1.43 -15.11 24.73
C LEU A 318 2.45 -16.04 25.39
N GLU A 319 3.68 -16.00 24.91
CA GLU A 319 4.78 -16.82 25.44
C GLU A 319 6.00 -15.94 25.76
N ASP A 320 6.61 -16.14 26.93
CA ASP A 320 7.79 -15.37 27.39
C ASP A 320 7.57 -13.84 27.30
N THR A 321 6.48 -13.36 27.85
CA THR A 321 6.14 -11.93 27.81
C THR A 321 6.39 -11.26 29.16
N SER A 322 6.83 -10.00 29.15
CA SER A 322 7.02 -9.20 30.35
C SER A 322 6.55 -7.76 30.18
N SER A 323 5.85 -7.22 31.21
CA SER A 323 5.35 -5.84 31.24
C SER A 323 5.15 -5.33 32.65
N ALA A 324 4.82 -4.06 32.84
CA ALA A 324 4.29 -3.60 34.12
C ALA A 324 2.80 -3.95 34.26
N VAL A 325 2.03 -3.78 33.21
CA VAL A 325 0.61 -4.12 33.14
C VAL A 325 0.38 -5.04 31.94
N LEU A 326 -0.29 -6.16 32.15
CA LEU A 326 -0.77 -7.04 31.08
C LEU A 326 -2.29 -7.09 31.13
N HIS A 327 -2.92 -6.67 30.03
CA HIS A 327 -4.36 -6.73 29.83
C HIS A 327 -4.68 -7.56 28.59
N VAL A 328 -5.53 -8.59 28.76
CA VAL A 328 -5.94 -9.46 27.65
C VAL A 328 -7.42 -9.74 27.76
N ASP A 329 -8.19 -9.21 26.82
CA ASP A 329 -9.62 -9.40 26.79
C ASP A 329 -10.10 -10.05 25.47
N THR A 330 -11.04 -10.99 25.60
CA THR A 330 -11.74 -11.59 24.46
C THR A 330 -13.20 -11.86 24.76
N ILE A 331 -14.06 -11.85 23.74
CA ILE A 331 -15.46 -12.26 23.93
C ILE A 331 -15.56 -13.78 23.89
N SER A 332 -14.94 -14.45 22.93
CA SER A 332 -15.08 -15.90 22.72
C SER A 332 -13.77 -16.62 22.32
N GLY A 333 -12.63 -15.95 22.33
CA GLY A 333 -11.34 -16.54 22.05
C GLY A 333 -10.73 -17.25 23.25
N GLU A 334 -10.03 -18.35 23.04
CA GLU A 334 -9.21 -19.00 24.06
C GLU A 334 -7.97 -18.14 24.38
N ILE A 335 -7.62 -18.05 25.66
CA ILE A 335 -6.43 -17.33 26.12
C ILE A 335 -5.44 -18.31 26.70
N ASP A 336 -4.26 -18.38 26.09
CA ASP A 336 -3.14 -19.21 26.53
C ASP A 336 -1.96 -18.31 26.89
N LEU A 337 -1.59 -18.21 28.14
CA LEU A 337 -0.41 -17.49 28.61
C LEU A 337 0.60 -18.46 29.19
N THR A 338 1.81 -18.40 28.66
CA THR A 338 2.93 -19.24 29.13
C THR A 338 4.12 -18.35 29.49
N ARG A 339 4.59 -18.42 30.74
CA ARG A 339 5.72 -17.63 31.26
C ARG A 339 5.51 -16.11 31.04
N ALA A 340 4.28 -15.65 31.25
CA ALA A 340 3.95 -14.24 31.25
C ALA A 340 4.18 -13.63 32.64
N VAL A 341 4.93 -12.53 32.68
CA VAL A 341 5.28 -11.84 33.95
C VAL A 341 4.83 -10.39 33.89
N SER A 342 4.11 -9.94 34.91
CA SER A 342 3.72 -8.54 35.05
C SER A 342 4.13 -8.02 36.44
N SER A 343 4.86 -6.88 36.48
CA SER A 343 5.34 -6.35 37.74
C SER A 343 4.26 -5.67 38.59
N ASN A 344 3.14 -5.26 38.01
CA ASN A 344 2.06 -4.60 38.75
C ASN A 344 0.76 -5.41 38.69
N SER A 345 0.13 -5.49 37.50
CA SER A 345 -1.16 -6.16 37.33
C SER A 345 -1.24 -7.00 36.04
N MET A 346 -1.93 -8.12 36.19
CA MET A 346 -2.31 -9.00 35.10
C MET A 346 -3.82 -9.19 35.15
N GLU A 347 -4.52 -8.64 34.13
CA GLU A 347 -5.98 -8.71 34.01
C GLU A 347 -6.33 -9.49 32.74
N ILE A 348 -7.07 -10.59 32.90
CA ILE A 348 -7.36 -11.50 31.83
C ILE A 348 -8.85 -11.83 31.81
N GLY A 349 -9.55 -11.47 30.75
CA GLY A 349 -10.99 -11.60 30.62
C GLY A 349 -11.43 -12.41 29.40
N THR A 350 -12.47 -13.23 29.58
CA THR A 350 -13.23 -13.81 28.48
C THR A 350 -14.70 -14.00 28.87
N ILE A 351 -15.61 -13.91 27.89
CA ILE A 351 -17.02 -14.17 28.18
C ILE A 351 -17.33 -15.66 28.08
N SER A 352 -16.86 -16.36 27.05
CA SER A 352 -17.33 -17.72 26.77
C SER A 352 -16.24 -18.73 26.39
N SER A 353 -15.01 -18.53 26.81
CA SER A 353 -13.91 -19.42 26.47
C SER A 353 -13.04 -19.79 27.66
N ASN A 354 -12.03 -20.63 27.41
CA ASN A 354 -11.10 -21.07 28.44
C ASN A 354 -9.92 -20.11 28.58
N ILE A 355 -9.42 -20.03 29.79
CA ILE A 355 -8.17 -19.33 30.13
C ILE A 355 -7.18 -20.37 30.68
N HIS A 356 -6.02 -20.46 30.04
CA HIS A 356 -4.91 -21.31 30.45
C HIS A 356 -3.71 -20.44 30.83
N LEU A 357 -3.27 -20.56 32.07
CA LEU A 357 -2.09 -19.86 32.56
C LEU A 357 -1.05 -20.89 32.98
N GLU A 358 0.14 -20.82 32.43
CA GLU A 358 1.25 -21.70 32.82
C GLU A 358 2.50 -20.88 33.18
N ASN A 359 2.93 -21.00 34.42
CA ASN A 359 4.12 -20.32 34.98
C ASN A 359 4.05 -18.79 34.82
N CYS A 360 2.88 -18.22 35.05
CA CYS A 360 2.66 -16.76 35.00
C CYS A 360 2.81 -16.17 36.42
N ASP A 361 3.31 -14.94 36.54
CA ASP A 361 3.55 -14.23 37.79
C ASP A 361 3.13 -12.75 37.69
N SER A 362 2.53 -12.24 38.80
CA SER A 362 2.11 -10.84 38.91
C SER A 362 1.88 -10.45 40.38
N GLU A 363 2.13 -9.17 40.75
CA GLU A 363 1.74 -8.65 42.08
C GLU A 363 0.22 -8.67 42.26
N SER A 364 -0.56 -8.38 41.22
CA SER A 364 -2.02 -8.46 41.23
C SER A 364 -2.49 -9.26 40.03
N LEU A 365 -3.17 -10.37 40.24
CA LEU A 365 -3.71 -11.24 39.22
C LEU A 365 -5.23 -11.27 39.28
N SER A 366 -5.89 -10.82 38.26
CA SER A 366 -7.35 -10.87 38.09
C SER A 366 -7.71 -11.63 36.80
N PHE A 367 -8.67 -12.53 36.89
CA PHE A 367 -9.17 -13.25 35.74
C PHE A 367 -10.67 -13.50 35.84
N GLU A 368 -11.37 -13.33 34.75
CA GLU A 368 -12.82 -13.54 34.63
C GLU A 368 -13.18 -14.38 33.41
N SER A 369 -13.96 -15.43 33.65
CA SER A 369 -14.62 -16.17 32.57
C SER A 369 -16.07 -16.47 32.98
N ARG A 370 -17.06 -16.03 32.16
CA ARG A 370 -18.47 -16.23 32.53
C ARG A 370 -18.98 -17.65 32.24
N SER A 371 -18.45 -18.32 31.22
CA SER A 371 -18.89 -19.66 30.81
C SER A 371 -17.79 -20.61 30.37
N GLY A 372 -16.53 -20.27 30.61
CA GLY A 372 -15.36 -21.09 30.33
C GLY A 372 -14.73 -21.67 31.60
N SER A 373 -13.72 -22.50 31.43
CA SER A 373 -12.87 -23.00 32.51
C SER A 373 -11.58 -22.18 32.62
N ILE A 374 -11.15 -21.99 33.88
CA ILE A 374 -9.87 -21.36 34.16
C ILE A 374 -8.92 -22.44 34.67
N ARG A 375 -7.79 -22.62 34.02
CA ARG A 375 -6.76 -23.57 34.42
C ARG A 375 -5.45 -22.83 34.69
N ILE A 376 -4.95 -22.98 35.90
CA ILE A 376 -3.68 -22.39 36.32
C ILE A 376 -2.72 -23.53 36.66
N LYS A 377 -1.52 -23.49 36.05
CA LYS A 377 -0.42 -24.41 36.34
C LYS A 377 0.80 -23.59 36.77
N ILE A 378 1.28 -23.83 37.95
CA ILE A 378 2.48 -23.19 38.52
C ILE A 378 3.60 -24.24 38.51
N ALA A 379 4.82 -23.83 38.08
CA ALA A 379 5.99 -24.71 38.25
C ALA A 379 6.29 -24.92 39.73
N GLU A 380 6.61 -26.14 40.09
CA GLU A 380 7.14 -26.49 41.43
C GLU A 380 8.56 -25.97 41.60
#